data_96ca04e05fbe727a9802ee82c8fa2ccb
#
_entry.id   96ca04e05fbe727a9802ee82c8fa2ccb
#
_cell.length_a   1.000
_cell.length_b   1.000
_cell.length_c   1.000
_cell.angle_alpha   90.00
_cell.angle_beta   90.00
_cell.angle_gamma   90.00
#
_symmetry.space_group_name_H-M   'P 1'
#
loop_
_entity.id
_entity.type
_entity.pdbx_description
1 polymer ?
#
loop_
_entity_poly.entity_id
_entity_poly.type
_entity_poly.pdbx_seq_one_letter_code
_entity_poly.pdbx_strand_id
1 'polypeptide(L)'
;MCTKCGNPEAIHLPAYSRRSFLKFSGVAALGAAVSRSLFAASDEKPKPQNELTPDEALHRLKQGNQRYIHGVMKRHDFAAERAALAGGQNPYAGILSCADSRIAPEYAFDTGRGDLFVARVAGNFTNEDVIASFEYAVQFLGTPLLVVLGHEKCGAVDAAIKTVKDGAKLPGHLPAMMKKITPAVQDVIGQPGDLLANAIRKNVMLNVEHLKNATPVISKFVEEGKVKVVGGVYRLEDGSVEWI
;
A
#
# COMPACT_ATOMS: atom_id res chain seq x y z
N MET A 1 39.66 2.08 -29.50
CA MET A 1 40.03 0.68 -29.89
C MET A 1 39.86 -0.18 -28.64
N CYS A 2 38.77 -0.90 -28.54
CA CYS A 2 38.53 -1.86 -27.47
C CYS A 2 37.91 -3.09 -28.09
N THR A 3 38.77 -4.06 -28.39
CA THR A 3 38.44 -5.37 -28.90
C THR A 3 38.44 -6.36 -27.75
N LYS A 4 37.28 -6.91 -27.42
CA LYS A 4 37.00 -8.27 -26.96
C LYS A 4 35.64 -8.37 -26.29
N CYS A 5 34.57 -8.53 -27.08
CA CYS A 5 33.34 -9.13 -26.59
C CYS A 5 33.47 -10.64 -26.78
N GLY A 6 33.62 -11.35 -25.67
CA GLY A 6 33.58 -12.81 -25.67
C GLY A 6 32.15 -13.30 -25.95
N ASN A 7 32.05 -14.28 -26.80
CA ASN A 7 30.83 -14.97 -27.20
C ASN A 7 30.25 -15.77 -26.00
N PRO A 8 28.98 -15.72 -25.67
CA PRO A 8 28.41 -16.60 -24.65
C PRO A 8 28.25 -18.00 -25.22
N GLU A 9 28.85 -18.97 -24.56
CA GLU A 9 28.69 -20.39 -24.87
C GLU A 9 27.20 -20.78 -24.83
N ALA A 10 26.74 -21.34 -25.95
CA ALA A 10 25.39 -21.89 -26.07
C ALA A 10 25.27 -23.16 -25.20
N ILE A 11 24.37 -23.14 -24.21
CA ILE A 11 24.02 -24.33 -23.45
C ILE A 11 23.31 -25.31 -24.36
N HIS A 12 24.01 -26.39 -24.74
CA HIS A 12 23.45 -27.52 -25.50
C HIS A 12 22.50 -28.32 -24.56
N LEU A 13 21.20 -28.16 -24.74
CA LEU A 13 20.22 -29.06 -24.17
C LEU A 13 20.17 -30.35 -25.01
N PRO A 14 20.19 -31.54 -24.40
CA PRO A 14 20.11 -32.80 -25.15
C PRO A 14 18.75 -32.95 -25.84
N ALA A 15 18.77 -33.22 -27.14
CA ALA A 15 17.58 -33.46 -27.92
C ALA A 15 16.96 -34.83 -27.55
N TYR A 16 15.82 -34.79 -26.84
CA TYR A 16 15.03 -35.98 -26.57
C TYR A 16 14.35 -36.49 -27.85
N SER A 17 14.69 -37.71 -28.25
CA SER A 17 14.10 -38.34 -29.44
C SER A 17 12.67 -38.80 -29.17
N ARG A 18 11.79 -38.71 -30.19
CA ARG A 18 10.38 -39.13 -30.09
C ARG A 18 10.18 -40.59 -29.64
N ARG A 19 11.21 -41.45 -29.74
CA ARG A 19 11.19 -42.83 -29.24
C ARG A 19 11.35 -42.95 -27.71
N SER A 20 11.93 -41.98 -27.04
CA SER A 20 12.07 -41.97 -25.57
C SER A 20 10.76 -41.59 -24.89
N PHE A 21 9.89 -40.83 -25.58
CA PHE A 21 8.60 -40.43 -25.06
C PHE A 21 7.62 -41.61 -24.92
N LEU A 22 7.68 -42.60 -25.83
CA LEU A 22 6.73 -43.74 -25.80
C LEU A 22 7.09 -44.84 -24.77
N LYS A 23 8.27 -44.85 -24.19
CA LYS A 23 8.65 -45.80 -23.15
C LYS A 23 8.27 -45.39 -21.74
N PHE A 24 7.87 -44.13 -21.53
CA PHE A 24 7.40 -43.60 -20.24
C PHE A 24 5.87 -43.54 -20.08
N SER A 25 5.11 -43.91 -21.12
CA SER A 25 3.65 -43.82 -21.11
C SER A 25 2.95 -44.96 -20.35
N GLY A 26 3.69 -45.95 -19.85
CA GLY A 26 3.10 -47.16 -19.19
C GLY A 26 2.97 -47.03 -17.67
N VAL A 27 3.59 -46.06 -17.01
CA VAL A 27 3.56 -45.90 -15.52
C VAL A 27 2.76 -44.71 -15.05
N ALA A 28 2.37 -43.81 -15.96
CA ALA A 28 1.65 -42.57 -15.63
C ALA A 28 0.13 -42.76 -15.42
N ALA A 29 -0.45 -43.92 -15.74
CA ALA A 29 -1.90 -44.12 -15.66
C ALA A 29 -2.42 -44.44 -14.23
N LEU A 30 -1.57 -44.81 -13.29
CA LEU A 30 -1.97 -45.09 -11.89
C LEU A 30 -1.70 -43.92 -10.93
N GLY A 31 -0.89 -42.92 -11.35
CA GLY A 31 -0.61 -41.73 -10.54
C GLY A 31 -1.58 -40.57 -10.73
N ALA A 32 -2.39 -40.60 -11.80
CA ALA A 32 -3.29 -39.50 -12.16
C ALA A 32 -4.61 -39.47 -11.39
N ALA A 33 -4.94 -40.53 -10.65
CA ALA A 33 -6.19 -40.60 -9.87
C ALA A 33 -6.06 -40.03 -8.46
N VAL A 34 -4.84 -39.82 -7.93
CA VAL A 34 -4.63 -39.33 -6.56
C VAL A 34 -4.29 -37.85 -6.51
N SER A 35 -3.84 -37.26 -7.62
CA SER A 35 -3.42 -35.85 -7.66
C SER A 35 -4.55 -34.85 -7.94
N ARG A 36 -5.78 -35.27 -8.17
CA ARG A 36 -6.93 -34.40 -8.42
C ARG A 36 -7.61 -33.88 -7.16
N SER A 37 -7.22 -34.38 -5.98
CA SER A 37 -7.86 -33.99 -4.72
C SER A 37 -7.13 -32.89 -3.93
N LEU A 38 -5.99 -32.39 -4.43
CA LEU A 38 -5.19 -31.36 -3.72
C LEU A 38 -5.31 -29.94 -4.31
N PHE A 39 -5.99 -29.79 -5.42
CA PHE A 39 -6.40 -28.49 -5.96
C PHE A 39 -7.92 -28.42 -6.04
N ALA A 40 -8.59 -28.63 -4.92
CA ALA A 40 -9.90 -28.03 -4.74
C ALA A 40 -9.64 -26.52 -4.77
N ALA A 41 -9.92 -25.88 -5.91
CA ALA A 41 -10.17 -24.46 -5.93
C ALA A 41 -11.19 -24.25 -4.80
N SER A 42 -10.79 -23.55 -3.74
CA SER A 42 -11.74 -23.06 -2.78
C SER A 42 -12.71 -22.25 -3.60
N ASP A 43 -13.98 -22.65 -3.68
CA ASP A 43 -15.09 -21.80 -4.06
C ASP A 43 -15.21 -20.70 -2.98
N GLU A 44 -14.18 -19.90 -2.87
CA GLU A 44 -14.19 -18.72 -2.04
C GLU A 44 -15.15 -17.75 -2.73
N LYS A 45 -16.36 -17.75 -2.23
CA LYS A 45 -17.37 -16.75 -2.59
C LYS A 45 -16.73 -15.37 -2.49
N PRO A 46 -17.10 -14.42 -3.39
CA PRO A 46 -16.64 -13.04 -3.27
C PRO A 46 -16.75 -12.61 -1.82
N LYS A 47 -15.67 -11.98 -1.29
CA LYS A 47 -15.65 -11.52 0.11
C LYS A 47 -16.98 -10.83 0.43
N PRO A 48 -17.67 -11.17 1.53
CA PRO A 48 -18.89 -10.48 1.92
C PRO A 48 -18.61 -9.00 2.07
N GLN A 49 -19.65 -8.16 1.94
CA GLN A 49 -19.48 -6.73 2.18
C GLN A 49 -18.83 -6.49 3.55
N ASN A 50 -18.03 -5.44 3.65
CA ASN A 50 -17.24 -5.16 4.83
C ASN A 50 -18.18 -4.78 6.00
N GLU A 51 -18.28 -5.66 7.00
CA GLU A 51 -19.10 -5.46 8.20
C GLU A 51 -18.26 -4.96 9.39
N LEU A 52 -16.96 -4.68 9.17
CA LEU A 52 -16.08 -4.23 10.25
C LEU A 52 -16.45 -2.80 10.66
N THR A 53 -16.48 -2.57 11.97
CA THR A 53 -16.48 -1.22 12.53
C THR A 53 -15.14 -0.52 12.25
N PRO A 54 -15.10 0.81 12.31
CA PRO A 54 -13.84 1.56 12.15
C PRO A 54 -12.73 1.13 13.12
N ASP A 55 -13.09 0.78 14.35
CA ASP A 55 -12.12 0.34 15.36
C ASP A 55 -11.60 -1.07 15.12
N GLU A 56 -12.46 -1.99 14.69
CA GLU A 56 -12.05 -3.33 14.25
C GLU A 56 -11.13 -3.27 13.03
N ALA A 57 -11.43 -2.42 12.06
CA ALA A 57 -10.57 -2.19 10.90
C ALA A 57 -9.18 -1.67 11.31
N LEU A 58 -9.13 -0.69 12.22
CA LEU A 58 -7.87 -0.18 12.76
C LEU A 58 -7.09 -1.25 13.54
N HIS A 59 -7.80 -2.04 14.36
CA HIS A 59 -7.18 -3.15 15.09
C HIS A 59 -6.58 -4.19 14.13
N ARG A 60 -7.30 -4.53 13.06
CA ARG A 60 -6.82 -5.45 12.02
C ARG A 60 -5.55 -4.95 11.34
N LEU A 61 -5.47 -3.64 11.01
CA LEU A 61 -4.25 -3.03 10.47
C LEU A 61 -3.08 -3.13 11.46
N LYS A 62 -3.32 -2.77 12.73
CA LYS A 62 -2.29 -2.85 13.77
C LYS A 62 -1.75 -4.26 13.94
N GLN A 63 -2.61 -5.27 13.96
CA GLN A 63 -2.21 -6.68 14.00
C GLN A 63 -1.39 -7.08 12.77
N GLY A 64 -1.76 -6.60 11.58
CA GLY A 64 -1.01 -6.84 10.35
C GLY A 64 0.40 -6.26 10.42
N ASN A 65 0.53 -5.02 10.89
CA ASN A 65 1.84 -4.40 11.10
C ASN A 65 2.69 -5.18 12.14
N GLN A 66 2.07 -5.68 13.22
CA GLN A 66 2.80 -6.53 14.16
C GLN A 66 3.33 -7.82 13.50
N ARG A 67 2.57 -8.47 12.62
CA ARG A 67 3.08 -9.64 11.88
C ARG A 67 4.23 -9.28 10.94
N TYR A 68 4.12 -8.13 10.26
CA TYR A 68 5.16 -7.64 9.36
C TYR A 68 6.50 -7.41 10.10
N ILE A 69 6.49 -6.66 11.20
CA ILE A 69 7.72 -6.37 11.96
C ILE A 69 8.34 -7.61 12.61
N HIS A 70 7.54 -8.63 12.90
CA HIS A 70 8.04 -9.91 13.45
C HIS A 70 8.42 -10.94 12.37
N GLY A 71 8.25 -10.61 11.07
CA GLY A 71 8.57 -11.52 9.97
C GLY A 71 7.66 -12.75 9.87
N VAL A 72 6.44 -12.69 10.42
CA VAL A 72 5.47 -13.80 10.44
C VAL A 72 4.27 -13.53 9.53
N MET A 73 4.53 -12.98 8.36
CA MET A 73 3.51 -12.60 7.40
C MET A 73 2.68 -13.80 6.91
N LYS A 74 1.42 -13.52 6.56
CA LYS A 74 0.52 -14.50 5.98
C LYS A 74 1.01 -14.94 4.59
N ARG A 75 0.81 -16.22 4.31
CA ARG A 75 1.02 -16.72 2.94
C ARG A 75 -0.18 -16.36 2.07
N HIS A 76 0.07 -15.79 0.91
CA HIS A 76 -0.94 -15.43 -0.08
C HIS A 76 -0.92 -16.37 -1.28
N ASP A 77 -2.09 -16.88 -1.68
CA ASP A 77 -2.28 -17.53 -2.97
C ASP A 77 -2.81 -16.50 -3.97
N PHE A 78 -1.89 -15.83 -4.66
CA PHE A 78 -2.24 -14.76 -5.59
C PHE A 78 -3.11 -15.21 -6.78
N ALA A 79 -3.09 -16.51 -7.13
CA ALA A 79 -3.93 -17.02 -8.20
C ALA A 79 -5.39 -17.17 -7.74
N ALA A 80 -5.60 -17.79 -6.58
CA ALA A 80 -6.92 -17.93 -5.98
C ALA A 80 -7.53 -16.58 -5.60
N GLU A 81 -6.76 -15.70 -4.95
CA GLU A 81 -7.21 -14.34 -4.60
C GLU A 81 -7.66 -13.55 -5.84
N ARG A 82 -6.90 -13.64 -6.96
CA ARG A 82 -7.25 -12.94 -8.19
C ARG A 82 -8.57 -13.43 -8.77
N ALA A 83 -8.80 -14.73 -8.78
CA ALA A 83 -10.03 -15.32 -9.27
C ALA A 83 -11.24 -14.91 -8.41
N ALA A 84 -11.10 -14.97 -7.08
CA ALA A 84 -12.15 -14.58 -6.14
C ALA A 84 -12.52 -13.09 -6.23
N LEU A 85 -11.55 -12.22 -6.51
CA LEU A 85 -11.73 -10.76 -6.57
C LEU A 85 -12.13 -10.23 -7.95
N ALA A 86 -12.18 -11.09 -8.99
CA ALA A 86 -12.55 -10.64 -10.33
C ALA A 86 -13.96 -10.03 -10.40
N GLY A 87 -14.87 -10.44 -9.53
CA GLY A 87 -16.25 -9.96 -9.45
C GLY A 87 -16.47 -8.76 -8.50
N GLY A 88 -15.45 -8.32 -7.75
CA GLY A 88 -15.61 -7.21 -6.81
C GLY A 88 -14.44 -7.07 -5.83
N GLN A 89 -14.47 -5.97 -5.08
CA GLN A 89 -13.50 -5.68 -4.02
C GLN A 89 -14.23 -5.28 -2.74
N ASN A 90 -13.58 -5.50 -1.60
CA ASN A 90 -14.15 -5.17 -0.29
C ASN A 90 -13.07 -4.65 0.66
N PRO A 91 -12.51 -3.45 0.40
CA PRO A 91 -11.45 -2.88 1.20
C PRO A 91 -11.97 -2.46 2.58
N TYR A 92 -11.29 -2.90 3.64
CA TYR A 92 -11.63 -2.47 5.00
C TYR A 92 -10.88 -1.21 5.43
N ALA A 93 -9.89 -0.75 4.65
CA ALA A 93 -9.20 0.51 4.91
C ALA A 93 -8.77 1.19 3.60
N GLY A 94 -8.92 2.51 3.56
CA GLY A 94 -8.31 3.39 2.58
C GLY A 94 -6.98 3.94 3.11
N ILE A 95 -5.90 3.88 2.33
CA ILE A 95 -4.58 4.34 2.76
C ILE A 95 -4.07 5.42 1.81
N LEU A 96 -3.88 6.64 2.31
CA LEU A 96 -3.09 7.68 1.64
C LEU A 96 -1.62 7.52 2.03
N SER A 97 -0.78 7.07 1.13
CA SER A 97 0.64 6.84 1.38
C SER A 97 1.54 7.64 0.45
N CYS A 98 2.80 7.81 0.85
CA CYS A 98 3.81 8.34 -0.05
C CYS A 98 4.09 7.41 -1.23
N ALA A 99 4.50 7.99 -2.37
CA ALA A 99 4.98 7.23 -3.53
C ALA A 99 6.39 6.64 -3.33
N ASP A 100 7.02 6.83 -2.18
CA ASP A 100 8.35 6.32 -1.85
C ASP A 100 8.42 4.80 -2.05
N SER A 101 9.42 4.33 -2.80
CA SER A 101 9.56 2.92 -3.19
C SER A 101 9.88 1.98 -2.02
N ARG A 102 10.29 2.51 -0.87
CA ARG A 102 10.62 1.74 0.33
C ARG A 102 9.40 1.36 1.16
N ILE A 103 8.20 1.90 0.80
CA ILE A 103 6.95 1.62 1.49
C ILE A 103 5.96 0.99 0.53
N ALA A 104 5.38 -0.11 0.95
CA ALA A 104 4.21 -0.73 0.33
C ALA A 104 3.20 -0.98 1.44
N PRO A 105 2.09 -0.23 1.49
CA PRO A 105 1.08 -0.38 2.55
C PRO A 105 0.59 -1.81 2.71
N GLU A 106 0.44 -2.53 1.61
CA GLU A 106 0.00 -3.92 1.62
C GLU A 106 0.96 -4.82 2.40
N TYR A 107 2.27 -4.61 2.27
CA TYR A 107 3.27 -5.36 3.04
C TYR A 107 3.35 -4.86 4.47
N ALA A 108 3.39 -3.54 4.67
CA ALA A 108 3.48 -2.94 6.00
C ALA A 108 2.34 -3.38 6.94
N PHE A 109 1.17 -3.70 6.37
CA PHE A 109 0.00 -4.15 7.13
C PHE A 109 -0.34 -5.64 6.90
N ASP A 110 0.52 -6.41 6.24
CA ASP A 110 0.32 -7.85 5.97
C ASP A 110 -1.11 -8.15 5.50
N THR A 111 -1.51 -7.47 4.41
CA THR A 111 -2.85 -7.54 3.84
C THR A 111 -2.88 -8.25 2.50
N GLY A 112 -3.99 -8.90 2.20
CA GLY A 112 -4.25 -9.51 0.90
C GLY A 112 -4.77 -8.49 -0.12
N ARG A 113 -4.88 -8.94 -1.35
CA ARG A 113 -5.54 -8.17 -2.43
C ARG A 113 -6.98 -7.86 -2.04
N GLY A 114 -7.44 -6.66 -2.38
CA GLY A 114 -8.79 -6.21 -2.09
C GLY A 114 -9.06 -5.83 -0.64
N ASP A 115 -8.06 -5.95 0.25
CA ASP A 115 -8.17 -5.53 1.66
C ASP A 115 -7.98 -4.03 1.84
N LEU A 116 -7.12 -3.40 1.01
CA LEU A 116 -6.82 -1.97 1.07
C LEU A 116 -7.22 -1.26 -0.22
N PHE A 117 -7.70 -0.02 -0.09
CA PHE A 117 -7.88 0.93 -1.17
C PHE A 117 -6.79 1.99 -1.08
N VAL A 118 -5.77 1.92 -1.93
CA VAL A 118 -4.52 2.69 -1.76
C VAL A 118 -4.43 3.83 -2.75
N ALA A 119 -4.29 5.06 -2.25
CA ALA A 119 -3.88 6.24 -3.00
C ALA A 119 -2.44 6.60 -2.63
N ARG A 120 -1.58 6.92 -3.62
CA ARG A 120 -0.17 7.26 -3.39
C ARG A 120 0.24 8.50 -4.14
N VAL A 121 0.85 9.44 -3.41
CA VAL A 121 1.47 10.64 -3.97
C VAL A 121 2.70 11.00 -3.14
N ALA A 122 3.77 11.50 -3.77
CA ALA A 122 4.98 11.89 -3.05
C ALA A 122 4.67 12.93 -1.97
N GLY A 123 4.97 12.61 -0.70
CA GLY A 123 4.62 13.43 0.45
C GLY A 123 3.21 13.22 0.99
N ASN A 124 2.50 12.18 0.60
CA ASN A 124 1.21 11.73 1.16
C ASN A 124 0.23 12.86 1.52
N PHE A 125 0.03 13.82 0.62
CA PHE A 125 -0.92 14.92 0.80
C PHE A 125 -2.24 14.68 0.07
N THR A 126 -3.31 15.31 0.55
CA THR A 126 -4.63 15.28 -0.09
C THR A 126 -4.72 16.30 -1.23
N ASN A 127 -5.37 15.89 -2.32
CA ASN A 127 -5.84 16.74 -3.40
C ASN A 127 -7.24 16.24 -3.82
N GLU A 128 -7.86 16.91 -4.80
CA GLU A 128 -9.20 16.57 -5.26
C GLU A 128 -9.31 15.11 -5.71
N ASP A 129 -8.33 14.58 -6.45
CA ASP A 129 -8.34 13.21 -6.96
C ASP A 129 -8.24 12.17 -5.83
N VAL A 130 -7.42 12.44 -4.82
CA VAL A 130 -7.28 11.58 -3.62
C VAL A 130 -8.56 11.60 -2.82
N ILE A 131 -9.14 12.78 -2.59
CA ILE A 131 -10.41 12.92 -1.85
C ILE A 131 -11.52 12.18 -2.59
N ALA A 132 -11.71 12.42 -3.88
CA ALA A 132 -12.71 11.74 -4.71
C ALA A 132 -12.54 10.21 -4.70
N SER A 133 -11.29 9.73 -4.73
CA SER A 133 -11.00 8.30 -4.61
C SER A 133 -11.46 7.72 -3.28
N PHE A 134 -11.25 8.45 -2.17
CA PHE A 134 -11.71 7.99 -0.86
C PHE A 134 -13.22 8.18 -0.65
N GLU A 135 -13.83 9.20 -1.24
CA GLU A 135 -15.29 9.31 -1.31
C GLU A 135 -15.90 8.08 -2.00
N TYR A 136 -15.31 7.64 -3.11
CA TYR A 136 -15.71 6.39 -3.77
C TYR A 136 -15.57 5.19 -2.84
N ALA A 137 -14.42 5.04 -2.16
CA ALA A 137 -14.19 3.93 -1.24
C ALA A 137 -15.20 3.91 -0.08
N VAL A 138 -15.49 5.06 0.50
CA VAL A 138 -16.43 5.21 1.62
C VAL A 138 -17.87 4.99 1.16
N GLN A 139 -18.28 5.71 0.09
CA GLN A 139 -19.69 5.75 -0.33
C GLN A 139 -20.13 4.45 -1.01
N PHE A 140 -19.30 3.87 -1.87
CA PHE A 140 -19.68 2.75 -2.72
C PHE A 140 -19.09 1.40 -2.29
N LEU A 141 -17.94 1.41 -1.58
CA LEU A 141 -17.32 0.18 -1.11
C LEU A 141 -17.51 -0.04 0.40
N GLY A 142 -18.08 0.94 1.11
CA GLY A 142 -18.34 0.84 2.55
C GLY A 142 -17.07 0.75 3.39
N THR A 143 -15.96 1.37 2.93
CA THR A 143 -14.67 1.35 3.64
C THR A 143 -14.76 2.14 4.95
N PRO A 144 -14.62 1.50 6.14
CA PRO A 144 -14.88 2.16 7.42
C PRO A 144 -13.69 2.93 7.99
N LEU A 145 -12.50 2.79 7.41
CA LEU A 145 -11.27 3.38 7.93
C LEU A 145 -10.49 4.09 6.83
N LEU A 146 -10.06 5.32 7.08
CA LEU A 146 -9.08 6.03 6.25
C LEU A 146 -7.82 6.30 7.06
N VAL A 147 -6.66 6.08 6.47
CA VAL A 147 -5.35 6.27 7.12
C VAL A 147 -4.48 7.17 6.26
N VAL A 148 -3.93 8.21 6.85
CA VAL A 148 -2.84 8.98 6.26
C VAL A 148 -1.53 8.42 6.79
N LEU A 149 -0.77 7.75 5.92
CA LEU A 149 0.48 7.09 6.27
C LEU A 149 1.67 7.89 5.74
N GLY A 150 2.31 8.67 6.62
CA GLY A 150 3.61 9.26 6.39
C GLY A 150 4.74 8.26 6.64
N HIS A 151 5.97 8.69 6.43
CA HIS A 151 7.14 7.85 6.72
C HIS A 151 8.37 8.67 7.07
N GLU A 152 9.26 8.08 7.81
CA GLU A 152 10.57 8.68 8.13
C GLU A 152 11.38 9.00 6.87
N LYS A 153 12.21 10.03 6.96
CA LYS A 153 13.13 10.46 5.89
C LYS A 153 12.43 10.69 4.54
N CYS A 154 11.24 11.29 4.58
CA CYS A 154 10.47 11.60 3.36
C CYS A 154 11.15 12.71 2.56
N GLY A 155 11.63 12.38 1.35
CA GLY A 155 12.32 13.32 0.48
C GLY A 155 11.44 14.49 0.00
N ALA A 156 10.13 14.29 -0.14
CA ALA A 156 9.21 15.36 -0.52
C ALA A 156 9.04 16.39 0.62
N VAL A 157 9.00 15.94 1.88
CA VAL A 157 8.95 16.85 3.04
C VAL A 157 10.29 17.57 3.24
N ASP A 158 11.42 16.89 3.04
CA ASP A 158 12.74 17.51 3.08
C ASP A 158 12.89 18.61 1.99
N ALA A 159 12.40 18.34 0.77
CA ALA A 159 12.37 19.34 -0.29
C ALA A 159 11.49 20.56 0.06
N ALA A 160 10.36 20.33 0.75
CA ALA A 160 9.52 21.42 1.26
C ALA A 160 10.24 22.25 2.34
N ILE A 161 11.00 21.62 3.22
CA ILE A 161 11.84 22.33 4.20
C ILE A 161 12.86 23.22 3.51
N LYS A 162 13.59 22.71 2.51
CA LYS A 162 14.56 23.48 1.72
C LYS A 162 13.89 24.64 0.97
N THR A 163 12.68 24.43 0.48
CA THR A 163 11.91 25.49 -0.18
C THR A 163 11.57 26.61 0.80
N VAL A 164 11.15 26.28 2.03
CA VAL A 164 10.76 27.27 3.06
C VAL A 164 11.98 27.97 3.66
N LYS A 165 13.03 27.22 3.99
CA LYS A 165 14.21 27.77 4.68
C LYS A 165 15.17 28.49 3.74
N ASP A 166 15.45 27.89 2.60
CA ASP A 166 16.55 28.28 1.73
C ASP A 166 16.05 28.93 0.44
N GLY A 167 14.74 29.03 0.24
CA GLY A 167 14.15 29.53 -1.00
C GLY A 167 14.48 28.67 -2.21
N ALA A 168 14.69 27.36 -2.02
CA ALA A 168 15.09 26.44 -3.07
C ALA A 168 14.07 26.43 -4.22
N LYS A 169 14.54 26.68 -5.44
CA LYS A 169 13.73 26.63 -6.66
C LYS A 169 13.75 25.22 -7.22
N LEU A 170 12.60 24.62 -7.33
CA LEU A 170 12.43 23.27 -7.85
C LEU A 170 11.93 23.29 -9.30
N PRO A 171 12.38 22.36 -10.16
CA PRO A 171 11.99 22.33 -11.58
C PRO A 171 10.58 21.75 -11.80
N GLY A 172 10.05 22.01 -12.98
CA GLY A 172 8.83 21.38 -13.51
C GLY A 172 7.60 21.59 -12.64
N HIS A 173 6.94 20.51 -12.29
CA HIS A 173 5.70 20.51 -11.47
C HIS A 173 5.94 20.43 -9.95
N LEU A 174 7.19 20.26 -9.51
CA LEU A 174 7.52 20.15 -8.08
C LEU A 174 7.07 21.35 -7.24
N PRO A 175 7.11 22.63 -7.72
CA PRO A 175 6.58 23.74 -6.95
C PRO A 175 5.10 23.63 -6.58
N ALA A 176 4.27 23.03 -7.45
CA ALA A 176 2.85 22.80 -7.14
C ALA A 176 2.66 21.78 -6.02
N MET A 177 3.49 20.72 -6.02
CA MET A 177 3.53 19.73 -4.95
C MET A 177 3.98 20.36 -3.62
N MET A 178 5.02 21.20 -3.65
CA MET A 178 5.53 21.88 -2.45
C MET A 178 4.46 22.74 -1.78
N LYS A 179 3.62 23.43 -2.54
CA LYS A 179 2.51 24.22 -1.99
C LYS A 179 1.56 23.42 -1.09
N LYS A 180 1.47 22.11 -1.30
CA LYS A 180 0.64 21.21 -0.49
C LYS A 180 1.32 20.78 0.82
N ILE A 181 2.66 20.78 0.86
CA ILE A 181 3.45 20.27 1.99
C ILE A 181 4.01 21.41 2.84
N THR A 182 4.33 22.56 2.24
CA THR A 182 4.93 23.71 2.96
C THR A 182 4.11 24.19 4.17
N PRO A 183 2.77 24.14 4.22
CA PRO A 183 2.04 24.51 5.43
C PRO A 183 2.47 23.69 6.66
N ALA A 184 2.72 22.40 6.49
CA ALA A 184 3.19 21.55 7.58
C ALA A 184 4.57 21.97 8.10
N VAL A 185 5.46 22.40 7.18
CA VAL A 185 6.79 22.90 7.55
C VAL A 185 6.68 24.24 8.29
N GLN A 186 5.85 25.16 7.78
CA GLN A 186 5.64 26.48 8.38
C GLN A 186 5.10 26.39 9.81
N ASP A 187 4.24 25.43 10.08
CA ASP A 187 3.65 25.21 11.40
C ASP A 187 4.66 24.71 12.44
N VAL A 188 5.76 24.09 12.02
CA VAL A 188 6.73 23.49 12.94
C VAL A 188 8.13 24.10 12.86
N ILE A 189 8.36 25.05 11.94
CA ILE A 189 9.64 25.74 11.85
C ILE A 189 9.93 26.49 13.16
N GLY A 190 11.10 26.26 13.75
CA GLY A 190 11.46 26.86 15.05
C GLY A 190 11.01 26.04 16.27
N GLN A 191 10.27 24.95 16.10
CA GLN A 191 9.99 24.03 17.20
C GLN A 191 11.27 23.22 17.58
N PRO A 192 11.42 22.82 18.83
CA PRO A 192 12.53 22.00 19.27
C PRO A 192 12.47 20.59 18.64
N GLY A 193 13.63 19.92 18.53
CA GLY A 193 13.76 18.58 17.99
C GLY A 193 14.12 18.52 16.51
N ASP A 194 13.93 17.39 15.89
CA ASP A 194 14.21 17.17 14.47
C ASP A 194 13.12 17.78 13.59
N LEU A 195 13.48 18.78 12.81
CA LEU A 195 12.54 19.51 11.97
C LEU A 195 11.87 18.62 10.91
N LEU A 196 12.62 17.66 10.34
CA LEU A 196 12.05 16.76 9.32
C LEU A 196 11.01 15.82 9.95
N ALA A 197 11.32 15.26 11.11
CA ALA A 197 10.37 14.41 11.84
C ALA A 197 9.11 15.20 12.24
N ASN A 198 9.28 16.41 12.78
CA ASN A 198 8.17 17.31 13.14
C ASN A 198 7.29 17.64 11.92
N ALA A 199 7.91 17.99 10.78
CA ALA A 199 7.20 18.32 9.56
C ALA A 199 6.46 17.12 8.97
N ILE A 200 7.04 15.91 9.03
CA ILE A 200 6.38 14.67 8.60
C ILE A 200 5.13 14.42 9.44
N ARG A 201 5.24 14.47 10.79
CA ARG A 201 4.08 14.29 11.68
C ARG A 201 3.01 15.34 11.41
N LYS A 202 3.41 16.60 11.30
CA LYS A 202 2.47 17.70 11.04
C LYS A 202 1.77 17.55 9.69
N ASN A 203 2.50 17.14 8.65
CA ASN A 203 1.91 16.86 7.34
C ASN A 203 0.85 15.76 7.42
N VAL A 204 1.12 14.68 8.15
CA VAL A 204 0.12 13.63 8.41
C VAL A 204 -1.10 14.20 9.11
N MET A 205 -0.91 14.95 10.21
CA MET A 205 -2.01 15.54 10.99
C MET A 205 -2.88 16.46 10.14
N LEU A 206 -2.29 17.35 9.34
CA LEU A 206 -3.03 18.26 8.46
C LEU A 206 -3.86 17.50 7.43
N ASN A 207 -3.33 16.43 6.86
CA ASN A 207 -4.05 15.64 5.87
C ASN A 207 -5.12 14.74 6.49
N VAL A 208 -4.95 14.30 7.75
CA VAL A 208 -6.04 13.68 8.54
C VAL A 208 -7.19 14.66 8.71
N GLU A 209 -6.91 15.90 9.12
CA GLU A 209 -7.94 16.91 9.29
C GLU A 209 -8.60 17.31 7.95
N HIS A 210 -7.85 17.40 6.86
CA HIS A 210 -8.43 17.64 5.54
C HIS A 210 -9.41 16.53 5.14
N LEU A 211 -9.06 15.25 5.36
CA LEU A 211 -9.96 14.14 5.06
C LEU A 211 -11.19 14.12 5.96
N LYS A 212 -11.02 14.34 7.27
CA LYS A 212 -12.18 14.41 8.21
C LYS A 212 -13.20 15.46 7.80
N ASN A 213 -12.71 16.58 7.32
CA ASN A 213 -13.54 17.75 6.96
C ASN A 213 -13.90 17.80 5.46
N ALA A 214 -13.56 16.75 4.68
CA ALA A 214 -13.88 16.71 3.26
C ALA A 214 -15.39 16.53 3.03
N THR A 215 -16.03 17.67 2.73
CA THR A 215 -17.46 17.75 2.43
C THR A 215 -17.70 17.45 0.94
N PRO A 216 -18.88 16.91 0.56
CA PRO A 216 -20.01 16.56 1.45
C PRO A 216 -19.99 15.10 1.94
N VAL A 217 -19.08 14.25 1.45
CA VAL A 217 -19.21 12.80 1.65
C VAL A 217 -18.46 12.34 2.90
N ILE A 218 -17.12 12.45 2.93
CA ILE A 218 -16.32 11.87 4.02
C ILE A 218 -16.71 12.46 5.38
N SER A 219 -16.87 13.80 5.48
CA SER A 219 -17.25 14.47 6.72
C SER A 219 -18.55 13.91 7.29
N LYS A 220 -19.56 13.69 6.45
CA LYS A 220 -20.83 13.10 6.87
C LYS A 220 -20.67 11.71 7.48
N PHE A 221 -19.88 10.81 6.82
CA PHE A 221 -19.66 9.46 7.35
C PHE A 221 -18.83 9.46 8.63
N VAL A 222 -17.94 10.45 8.80
CA VAL A 222 -17.20 10.67 10.06
C VAL A 222 -18.14 11.11 11.17
N GLU A 223 -19.02 12.08 10.93
CA GLU A 223 -20.03 12.57 11.88
C GLU A 223 -21.00 11.46 12.30
N GLU A 224 -21.38 10.59 11.38
CA GLU A 224 -22.23 9.42 11.64
C GLU A 224 -21.48 8.27 12.37
N GLY A 225 -20.17 8.41 12.63
CA GLY A 225 -19.34 7.37 13.26
C GLY A 225 -19.11 6.13 12.39
N LYS A 226 -19.44 6.19 11.09
CA LYS A 226 -19.28 5.09 10.12
C LYS A 226 -17.87 5.03 9.54
N VAL A 227 -17.15 6.15 9.56
CA VAL A 227 -15.77 6.25 9.09
C VAL A 227 -14.90 6.88 10.15
N LYS A 228 -13.73 6.29 10.37
CA LYS A 228 -12.66 6.85 11.18
C LYS A 228 -11.51 7.27 10.29
N VAL A 229 -10.92 8.45 10.54
CA VAL A 229 -9.71 8.91 9.86
C VAL A 229 -8.61 9.03 10.90
N VAL A 230 -7.49 8.35 10.65
CA VAL A 230 -6.33 8.32 11.57
C VAL A 230 -5.03 8.61 10.82
N GLY A 231 -4.00 8.99 11.57
CA GLY A 231 -2.65 9.20 11.04
C GLY A 231 -1.66 8.19 11.58
N GLY A 232 -0.60 7.95 10.82
CA GLY A 232 0.53 7.17 11.27
C GLY A 232 1.81 7.54 10.51
N VAL A 233 2.95 7.28 11.13
CA VAL A 233 4.27 7.43 10.51
C VAL A 233 4.98 6.09 10.50
N TYR A 234 5.30 5.61 9.31
CA TYR A 234 6.05 4.37 9.09
C TYR A 234 7.53 4.59 9.36
N ARG A 235 8.12 3.77 10.19
CA ARG A 235 9.55 3.75 10.49
C ARG A 235 10.28 2.87 9.49
N LEU A 236 11.31 3.44 8.84
CA LEU A 236 12.04 2.72 7.79
C LEU A 236 12.96 1.63 8.35
N GLU A 237 13.38 1.74 9.60
CA GLU A 237 14.35 0.85 10.21
C GLU A 237 13.71 -0.51 10.57
N ASP A 238 12.55 -0.48 11.19
CA ASP A 238 11.91 -1.67 11.75
C ASP A 238 10.53 -1.99 11.13
N GLY A 239 10.02 -1.10 10.28
CA GLY A 239 8.72 -1.28 9.63
C GLY A 239 7.51 -1.03 10.52
N SER A 240 7.72 -0.55 11.74
CA SER A 240 6.62 -0.21 12.64
C SER A 240 5.89 1.06 12.22
N VAL A 241 4.62 1.18 12.60
CA VAL A 241 3.83 2.38 12.40
C VAL A 241 3.54 3.03 13.74
N GLU A 242 4.06 4.25 13.92
CA GLU A 242 3.71 5.11 15.04
C GLU A 242 2.37 5.80 14.73
N TRP A 243 1.35 5.49 15.49
CA TRP A 243 0.00 6.07 15.31
C TRP A 243 -0.11 7.43 16.00
N ILE A 244 -0.78 8.38 15.36
CA ILE A 244 -1.00 9.77 15.81
C ILE A 244 -2.49 10.12 15.76
#